data_033d0035b0824eacfb608e8df830603c
#
_entry.id   033d0035b0824eacfb608e8df830603c
#
_cell.length_a   1.000
_cell.length_b   1.000
_cell.length_c   1.000
_cell.angle_alpha   90.00
_cell.angle_beta   90.00
_cell.angle_gamma   90.00
#
_symmetry.space_group_name_H-M   'P 1'
#
loop_
_entity.id
_entity.type
_entity.pdbx_description
1 polymer ?
#
loop_
_entity_poly.entity_id
_entity_poly.type
_entity_poly.pdbx_seq_one_letter_code
_entity_poly.pdbx_strand_id
1 'polypeptide(L)'
;MRVFTRITGDSKTGEHYMDIIAATVKSVANGVIGVAFVQALLVGIGFFAIGMPGAGLLSLLAMAFGVVQVPVILITLPAILYAFAVKSTTVAIIFMIWSIVAGLSDAVLKPMMIGHGLEVPMPIILLGVIGGVMAFGLVGLFIGAVVLAVGYVLFSEWVGETRPSEEILAKDNQLQAAE
;
A
#
# COMPACT_ATOMS: atom_id res chain seq x y z
N MET A 1 10.92 22.51 -13.40
CA MET A 1 10.34 22.91 -14.69
C MET A 1 11.37 22.94 -15.84
N ARG A 2 12.46 23.67 -15.77
CA ARG A 2 13.46 23.82 -16.87
C ARG A 2 14.21 22.55 -17.31
N VAL A 3 14.23 21.50 -16.55
CA VAL A 3 14.95 20.25 -16.87
C VAL A 3 14.10 19.33 -17.76
N PHE A 4 12.79 19.25 -17.51
CA PHE A 4 11.88 18.40 -18.30
C PHE A 4 11.63 18.94 -19.71
N THR A 5 11.52 20.25 -19.88
CA THR A 5 11.39 20.87 -21.21
C THR A 5 12.60 20.67 -22.13
N ARG A 6 13.77 20.39 -21.56
CA ARG A 6 14.98 20.09 -22.34
C ARG A 6 15.05 18.65 -22.87
N ILE A 7 14.31 17.72 -22.24
CA ILE A 7 14.34 16.29 -22.60
C ILE A 7 13.25 15.96 -23.63
N THR A 8 12.10 16.64 -23.57
CA THR A 8 10.92 16.24 -24.35
C THR A 8 10.61 17.19 -25.54
N GLY A 9 11.28 18.35 -25.64
CA GLY A 9 11.16 19.28 -26.79
C GLY A 9 9.79 19.97 -26.97
N ASP A 10 8.77 19.59 -26.18
CA ASP A 10 7.43 20.16 -26.23
C ASP A 10 6.91 20.47 -24.82
N SER A 11 6.52 21.74 -24.60
CA SER A 11 6.04 22.21 -23.30
C SER A 11 4.75 21.51 -22.84
N LYS A 12 3.87 21.15 -23.77
CA LYS A 12 2.60 20.47 -23.48
C LYS A 12 2.80 19.04 -22.97
N THR A 13 3.77 18.33 -23.50
CA THR A 13 4.13 16.98 -23.09
C THR A 13 4.76 17.00 -21.68
N GLY A 14 5.58 18.00 -21.38
CA GLY A 14 6.18 18.20 -20.06
C GLY A 14 5.15 18.50 -18.97
N GLU A 15 4.15 19.32 -19.24
CA GLU A 15 3.04 19.62 -18.32
C GLU A 15 2.20 18.37 -18.07
N HIS A 16 1.87 17.62 -19.11
CA HIS A 16 1.11 16.37 -18.98
C HIS A 16 1.80 15.33 -18.06
N TYR A 17 3.11 15.14 -18.20
CA TYR A 17 3.85 14.23 -17.32
C TYR A 17 3.90 14.74 -15.88
N MET A 18 4.01 16.05 -15.66
CA MET A 18 3.97 16.63 -14.32
C MET A 18 2.61 16.44 -13.65
N ASP A 19 1.52 16.57 -14.40
CA ASP A 19 0.17 16.33 -13.89
C ASP A 19 -0.05 14.86 -13.54
N ILE A 20 0.43 13.92 -14.34
CA ILE A 20 0.37 12.49 -14.05
C ILE A 20 1.17 12.17 -12.77
N ILE A 21 2.39 12.69 -12.66
CA ILE A 21 3.23 12.49 -11.47
C ILE A 21 2.54 13.06 -10.23
N ALA A 22 2.02 14.28 -10.31
CA ALA A 22 1.33 14.92 -9.19
C ALA A 22 0.06 14.16 -8.78
N ALA A 23 -0.74 13.71 -9.75
CA ALA A 23 -1.94 12.91 -9.51
C ALA A 23 -1.59 11.56 -8.86
N THR A 24 -0.53 10.89 -9.34
CA THR A 24 -0.06 9.61 -8.80
C THR A 24 0.44 9.78 -7.36
N VAL A 25 1.28 10.77 -7.09
CA VAL A 25 1.78 11.06 -5.73
C VAL A 25 0.63 11.35 -4.78
N LYS A 26 -0.35 12.17 -5.22
CA LYS A 26 -1.53 12.49 -4.41
C LYS A 26 -2.39 11.25 -4.12
N SER A 27 -2.60 10.40 -5.11
CA SER A 27 -3.36 9.15 -4.97
C SER A 27 -2.68 8.20 -3.97
N VAL A 28 -1.37 7.99 -4.10
CA VAL A 28 -0.60 7.15 -3.18
C VAL A 28 -0.60 7.72 -1.76
N ALA A 29 -0.38 9.03 -1.61
CA ALA A 29 -0.40 9.68 -0.30
C ALA A 29 -1.77 9.54 0.38
N ASN A 30 -2.86 9.79 -0.34
CA ASN A 30 -4.21 9.63 0.18
C ASN A 30 -4.52 8.17 0.54
N GLY A 31 -4.05 7.21 -0.26
CA GLY A 31 -4.19 5.78 0.00
C GLY A 31 -3.47 5.38 1.30
N VAL A 32 -2.20 5.79 1.45
CA VAL A 32 -1.41 5.49 2.66
C VAL A 32 -2.05 6.09 3.92
N ILE A 33 -2.47 7.37 3.86
CA ILE A 33 -3.12 8.04 4.99
C ILE A 33 -4.46 7.36 5.33
N GLY A 34 -5.26 7.02 4.31
CA GLY A 34 -6.54 6.34 4.50
C GLY A 34 -6.38 4.98 5.15
N VAL A 35 -5.43 4.16 4.68
CA VAL A 35 -5.11 2.86 5.29
C VAL A 35 -4.65 3.02 6.73
N ALA A 36 -3.72 3.95 6.99
CA ALA A 36 -3.20 4.22 8.33
C ALA A 36 -4.32 4.66 9.30
N PHE A 37 -5.26 5.47 8.82
CA PHE A 37 -6.41 5.89 9.61
C PHE A 37 -7.33 4.72 9.97
N VAL A 38 -7.71 3.90 8.99
CA VAL A 38 -8.56 2.71 9.23
C VAL A 38 -7.86 1.73 10.17
N GLN A 39 -6.57 1.47 9.97
CA GLN A 39 -5.78 0.60 10.83
C GLN A 39 -5.71 1.14 12.26
N ALA A 40 -5.48 2.44 12.43
CA ALA A 40 -5.45 3.08 13.76
C ALA A 40 -6.81 2.99 14.48
N LEU A 41 -7.92 3.11 13.75
CA LEU A 41 -9.26 2.90 14.29
C LEU A 41 -9.45 1.46 14.76
N LEU A 42 -9.09 0.46 13.94
CA LEU A 42 -9.24 -0.95 14.29
C LEU A 42 -8.41 -1.31 15.52
N VAL A 43 -7.15 -0.90 15.56
CA VAL A 43 -6.26 -1.13 16.71
C VAL A 43 -6.76 -0.37 17.93
N GLY A 44 -7.21 0.88 17.75
CA GLY A 44 -7.76 1.72 18.80
C GLY A 44 -9.00 1.11 19.45
N ILE A 45 -9.95 0.61 18.67
CA ILE A 45 -11.13 -0.11 19.18
C ILE A 45 -10.69 -1.25 20.12
N GLY A 46 -9.67 -2.02 19.74
CA GLY A 46 -9.09 -3.07 20.58
C GLY A 46 -8.53 -2.53 21.90
N PHE A 47 -7.76 -1.45 21.87
CA PHE A 47 -7.19 -0.83 23.06
C PHE A 47 -8.25 -0.29 24.02
N PHE A 48 -9.28 0.37 23.48
CA PHE A 48 -10.40 0.88 24.28
C PHE A 48 -11.24 -0.26 24.85
N ALA A 49 -11.50 -1.33 24.09
CA ALA A 49 -12.30 -2.47 24.54
C ALA A 49 -11.69 -3.18 25.75
N ILE A 50 -10.36 -3.28 25.84
CA ILE A 50 -9.69 -3.87 27.01
C ILE A 50 -9.42 -2.84 28.13
N GLY A 51 -9.80 -1.57 27.96
CA GLY A 51 -9.54 -0.49 28.92
C GLY A 51 -8.03 -0.27 29.13
N MET A 52 -7.26 -0.23 28.05
CA MET A 52 -5.82 -0.01 28.11
C MET A 52 -5.51 1.43 28.56
N PRO A 53 -4.60 1.64 29.53
CA PRO A 53 -4.19 3.00 29.88
C PRO A 53 -3.49 3.66 28.69
N GLY A 54 -3.91 4.88 28.37
CA GLY A 54 -3.36 5.61 27.22
C GLY A 54 -3.82 5.09 25.84
N ALA A 55 -4.96 4.39 25.77
CA ALA A 55 -5.50 3.83 24.50
C ALA A 55 -5.56 4.87 23.37
N GLY A 56 -5.99 6.10 23.66
CA GLY A 56 -6.04 7.17 22.66
C GLY A 56 -4.66 7.56 22.13
N LEU A 57 -3.67 7.69 23.01
CA LEU A 57 -2.29 8.00 22.62
C LEU A 57 -1.68 6.85 21.79
N LEU A 58 -1.90 5.61 22.20
CA LEU A 58 -1.43 4.43 21.47
C LEU A 58 -2.09 4.32 20.09
N SER A 59 -3.36 4.68 19.97
CA SER A 59 -4.06 4.73 18.67
C SER A 59 -3.50 5.80 17.74
N LEU A 60 -3.19 6.99 18.28
CA LEU A 60 -2.51 8.04 17.51
C LEU A 60 -1.10 7.62 17.08
N LEU A 61 -0.38 6.93 17.96
CA LEU A 61 0.94 6.38 17.64
C LEU A 61 0.84 5.30 16.55
N ALA A 62 -0.19 4.45 16.60
CA ALA A 62 -0.46 3.46 15.55
C ALA A 62 -0.76 4.13 14.21
N MET A 63 -1.49 5.24 14.20
CA MET A 63 -1.71 6.06 13.00
C MET A 63 -0.39 6.61 12.44
N ALA A 64 0.44 7.20 13.30
CA ALA A 64 1.75 7.72 12.91
C ALA A 64 2.63 6.61 12.31
N PHE A 65 2.65 5.42 12.92
CA PHE A 65 3.37 4.25 12.41
C PHE A 65 2.84 3.80 11.05
N GLY A 66 1.52 3.81 10.86
CA GLY A 66 0.89 3.48 9.59
C GLY A 66 1.31 4.44 8.47
N VAL A 67 1.36 5.75 8.74
CA VAL A 67 1.81 6.76 7.77
C VAL A 67 3.30 6.59 7.43
N VAL A 68 4.14 6.35 8.44
CA VAL A 68 5.58 6.13 8.26
C VAL A 68 5.89 4.71 7.74
N GLN A 69 4.87 3.85 7.63
CA GLN A 69 4.98 2.46 7.19
C GLN A 69 5.79 1.56 8.16
N VAL A 70 5.83 1.93 9.43
CA VAL A 70 6.40 1.09 10.49
C VAL A 70 5.39 0.00 10.85
N PRO A 71 5.81 -1.27 10.98
CA PRO A 71 4.90 -2.35 11.35
C PRO A 71 4.19 -2.08 12.68
N VAL A 72 2.85 -2.11 12.68
CA VAL A 72 2.03 -1.85 13.86
C VAL A 72 2.25 -2.87 14.99
N ILE A 73 2.85 -4.01 14.67
CA ILE A 73 3.21 -5.06 15.64
C ILE A 73 4.10 -4.52 16.77
N LEU A 74 4.90 -3.49 16.50
CA LEU A 74 5.76 -2.85 17.51
C LEU A 74 4.95 -2.19 18.63
N ILE A 75 3.71 -1.81 18.37
CA ILE A 75 2.79 -1.27 19.37
C ILE A 75 1.87 -2.36 19.91
N THR A 76 1.36 -3.23 19.03
CA THR A 76 0.38 -4.25 19.43
C THR A 76 1.02 -5.39 20.24
N LEU A 77 2.28 -5.74 19.99
CA LEU A 77 2.96 -6.80 20.74
C LEU A 77 3.13 -6.45 22.23
N PRO A 78 3.67 -5.29 22.65
CA PRO A 78 3.69 -4.90 24.05
C PRO A 78 2.29 -4.79 24.65
N ALA A 79 1.31 -4.34 23.87
CA ALA A 79 -0.08 -4.26 24.31
C ALA A 79 -0.71 -5.64 24.58
N ILE A 80 -0.40 -6.63 23.74
CA ILE A 80 -0.83 -8.02 23.95
C ILE A 80 -0.19 -8.58 25.22
N LEU A 81 1.12 -8.37 25.42
CA LEU A 81 1.81 -8.81 26.64
C LEU A 81 1.21 -8.18 27.90
N TYR A 82 0.91 -6.89 27.85
CA TYR A 82 0.20 -6.20 28.94
C TYR A 82 -1.18 -6.80 29.19
N ALA A 83 -1.95 -7.11 28.15
CA ALA A 83 -3.26 -7.72 28.29
C ALA A 83 -3.18 -9.08 29.00
N PHE A 84 -2.21 -9.92 28.67
CA PHE A 84 -1.97 -11.19 29.36
C PHE A 84 -1.53 -11.05 30.83
N ALA A 85 -0.83 -9.93 31.14
CA ALA A 85 -0.36 -9.69 32.53
C ALA A 85 -1.48 -9.16 33.46
N VAL A 86 -2.46 -8.38 32.90
CA VAL A 86 -3.40 -7.59 33.71
C VAL A 86 -4.85 -8.02 33.57
N LYS A 87 -5.21 -8.68 32.46
CA LYS A 87 -6.58 -9.11 32.16
C LYS A 87 -6.73 -10.63 32.30
N SER A 88 -8.00 -11.10 32.27
CA SER A 88 -8.24 -12.53 32.21
C SER A 88 -7.72 -13.12 30.88
N THR A 89 -7.29 -14.38 30.93
CA THR A 89 -6.74 -15.08 29.75
C THR A 89 -7.68 -15.05 28.56
N THR A 90 -8.99 -15.15 28.78
CA THR A 90 -9.99 -15.09 27.73
C THR A 90 -9.99 -13.73 27.04
N VAL A 91 -9.98 -12.63 27.79
CA VAL A 91 -9.93 -11.26 27.23
C VAL A 91 -8.63 -11.02 26.48
N ALA A 92 -7.50 -11.49 27.03
CA ALA A 92 -6.20 -11.37 26.40
C ALA A 92 -6.13 -12.14 25.06
N ILE A 93 -6.69 -13.34 24.98
CA ILE A 93 -6.77 -14.12 23.72
C ILE A 93 -7.65 -13.42 22.69
N ILE A 94 -8.83 -12.93 23.08
CA ILE A 94 -9.71 -12.20 22.16
C ILE A 94 -9.00 -10.95 21.63
N PHE A 95 -8.33 -10.20 22.50
CA PHE A 95 -7.57 -9.01 22.10
C PHE A 95 -6.38 -9.36 21.19
N MET A 96 -5.70 -10.45 21.45
CA MET A 96 -4.61 -10.93 20.59
C MET A 96 -5.12 -11.25 19.18
N ILE A 97 -6.22 -12.01 19.08
CA ILE A 97 -6.83 -12.34 17.77
C ILE A 97 -7.26 -11.06 17.05
N TRP A 98 -7.93 -10.14 17.76
CA TRP A 98 -8.32 -8.84 17.21
C TRP A 98 -7.11 -8.04 16.69
N SER A 99 -6.04 -7.97 17.46
CA SER A 99 -4.81 -7.26 17.10
C SER A 99 -4.13 -7.85 15.86
N ILE A 100 -4.15 -9.17 15.71
CA ILE A 100 -3.65 -9.85 14.51
C ILE A 100 -4.50 -9.48 13.29
N VAL A 101 -5.83 -9.54 13.41
CA VAL A 101 -6.74 -9.15 12.32
C VAL A 101 -6.54 -7.68 11.94
N ALA A 102 -6.47 -6.80 12.95
CA ALA A 102 -6.22 -5.38 12.73
C ALA A 102 -4.84 -5.11 12.10
N GLY A 103 -3.82 -5.90 12.46
CA GLY A 103 -2.49 -5.82 11.85
C GLY A 103 -2.45 -6.30 10.40
N LEU A 104 -3.20 -7.37 10.10
CA LEU A 104 -3.30 -7.91 8.73
C LEU A 104 -4.18 -7.06 7.81
N SER A 105 -5.05 -6.20 8.36
CA SER A 105 -5.89 -5.31 7.56
C SER A 105 -5.08 -4.41 6.63
N ASP A 106 -3.88 -4.04 7.03
CA ASP A 106 -2.94 -3.26 6.23
C ASP A 106 -2.57 -3.96 4.90
N ALA A 107 -2.36 -5.27 4.93
CA ALA A 107 -2.03 -6.06 3.75
C ALA A 107 -3.19 -6.16 2.74
N VAL A 108 -4.44 -6.03 3.22
CA VAL A 108 -5.63 -6.07 2.37
C VAL A 108 -6.04 -4.68 1.93
N LEU A 109 -6.00 -3.70 2.83
CA LEU A 109 -6.44 -2.33 2.55
C LEU A 109 -5.49 -1.58 1.61
N LYS A 110 -4.17 -1.83 1.70
CA LYS A 110 -3.19 -1.17 0.82
C LYS A 110 -3.50 -1.37 -0.66
N PRO A 111 -3.63 -2.60 -1.19
CA PRO A 111 -3.95 -2.79 -2.60
C PRO A 111 -5.33 -2.24 -2.98
N MET A 112 -6.31 -2.26 -2.06
CA MET A 112 -7.65 -1.74 -2.34
C MET A 112 -7.70 -0.20 -2.41
N MET A 113 -6.88 0.50 -1.61
CA MET A 113 -6.92 1.97 -1.52
C MET A 113 -5.89 2.68 -2.41
N ILE A 114 -4.77 2.04 -2.73
CA ILE A 114 -3.74 2.62 -3.60
C ILE A 114 -4.19 2.61 -5.07
N GLY A 115 -5.27 1.89 -5.36
CA GLY A 115 -5.84 1.81 -6.71
C GLY A 115 -4.99 1.00 -7.68
N HIS A 116 -5.51 0.77 -8.86
CA HIS A 116 -4.95 -0.07 -9.92
C HIS A 116 -3.74 0.60 -10.60
N GLY A 117 -2.67 0.81 -9.85
CA GLY A 117 -1.53 1.65 -10.30
C GLY A 117 -0.35 0.91 -10.92
N LEU A 118 -0.21 -0.39 -10.70
CA LEU A 118 0.80 -1.23 -11.36
C LEU A 118 0.22 -2.64 -11.49
N GLU A 119 -0.28 -2.97 -12.66
CA GLU A 119 -0.75 -4.33 -13.00
C GLU A 119 0.44 -5.30 -13.18
N VAL A 120 1.32 -5.35 -12.17
CA VAL A 120 2.39 -6.34 -12.15
C VAL A 120 1.84 -7.59 -11.47
N PRO A 121 1.76 -8.74 -12.16
CA PRO A 121 1.32 -9.99 -11.57
C PRO A 121 2.14 -10.33 -10.33
N MET A 122 1.46 -10.69 -9.23
CA MET A 122 2.10 -11.08 -7.96
C MET A 122 3.24 -12.09 -8.12
N PRO A 123 3.17 -13.10 -8.99
CA PRO A 123 4.28 -14.04 -9.21
C PRO A 123 5.57 -13.37 -9.64
N ILE A 124 5.52 -12.28 -10.41
CA ILE A 124 6.71 -11.58 -10.90
C ILE A 124 7.39 -10.82 -9.76
N ILE A 125 6.60 -10.15 -8.91
CA ILE A 125 7.13 -9.49 -7.73
C ILE A 125 7.77 -10.51 -6.78
N LEU A 126 7.11 -11.66 -6.56
CA LEU A 126 7.61 -12.72 -5.70
C LEU A 126 8.93 -13.31 -6.23
N LEU A 127 9.03 -13.51 -7.53
CA LEU A 127 10.27 -13.96 -8.20
C LEU A 127 11.39 -12.93 -8.02
N GLY A 128 11.07 -11.63 -8.12
CA GLY A 128 12.00 -10.54 -7.87
C GLY A 128 12.53 -10.54 -6.44
N VAL A 129 11.63 -10.70 -5.49
CA VAL A 129 11.96 -10.77 -4.06
C VAL A 129 12.88 -11.96 -3.78
N ILE A 130 12.50 -13.17 -4.21
CA ILE A 130 13.28 -14.40 -3.95
C ILE A 130 14.64 -14.32 -4.65
N GLY A 131 14.67 -13.98 -5.93
CA GLY A 131 15.92 -13.86 -6.69
C GLY A 131 16.83 -12.75 -6.14
N GLY A 132 16.24 -11.63 -5.74
CA GLY A 132 16.97 -10.52 -5.12
C GLY A 132 17.60 -10.92 -3.78
N VAL A 133 16.84 -11.60 -2.92
CA VAL A 133 17.36 -12.10 -1.63
C VAL A 133 18.52 -13.08 -1.84
N MET A 134 18.41 -13.98 -2.80
CA MET A 134 19.47 -14.95 -3.09
C MET A 134 20.74 -14.29 -3.65
N ALA A 135 20.61 -13.21 -4.41
CA ALA A 135 21.76 -12.53 -5.03
C ALA A 135 22.46 -11.53 -4.09
N PHE A 136 21.70 -10.75 -3.32
CA PHE A 136 22.20 -9.61 -2.55
C PHE A 136 21.65 -9.52 -1.11
N GLY A 137 21.03 -10.60 -0.61
CA GLY A 137 20.46 -10.63 0.74
C GLY A 137 19.28 -9.66 0.91
N LEU A 138 19.15 -9.06 2.10
CA LEU A 138 18.03 -8.20 2.45
C LEU A 138 17.89 -6.95 1.54
N VAL A 139 19.01 -6.40 1.09
CA VAL A 139 19.02 -5.27 0.14
C VAL A 139 18.49 -5.71 -1.23
N GLY A 140 18.83 -6.94 -1.63
CA GLY A 140 18.37 -7.54 -2.88
C GLY A 140 16.87 -7.78 -2.94
N LEU A 141 16.21 -7.97 -1.80
CA LEU A 141 14.74 -8.09 -1.72
C LEU A 141 14.06 -6.88 -2.39
N PHE A 142 14.48 -5.67 -2.03
CA PHE A 142 13.92 -4.45 -2.60
C PHE A 142 14.34 -4.23 -4.05
N ILE A 143 15.64 -4.40 -4.33
CA ILE A 143 16.18 -4.20 -5.68
C ILE A 143 15.56 -5.20 -6.66
N GLY A 144 15.46 -6.47 -6.28
CA GLY A 144 14.90 -7.53 -7.12
C GLY A 144 13.41 -7.32 -7.43
N ALA A 145 12.61 -6.95 -6.43
CA ALA A 145 11.21 -6.63 -6.64
C ALA A 145 11.03 -5.44 -7.61
N VAL A 146 11.79 -4.36 -7.41
CA VAL A 146 11.69 -3.15 -8.24
C VAL A 146 12.18 -3.44 -9.67
N VAL A 147 13.31 -4.12 -9.84
CA VAL A 147 13.86 -4.42 -11.17
C VAL A 147 12.89 -5.29 -11.98
N LEU A 148 12.32 -6.34 -11.36
CA LEU A 148 11.36 -7.19 -12.09
C LEU A 148 10.02 -6.49 -12.32
N ALA A 149 9.53 -5.66 -11.40
CA ALA A 149 8.32 -4.90 -11.62
C ALA A 149 8.48 -3.90 -12.77
N VAL A 150 9.55 -3.12 -12.79
CA VAL A 150 9.86 -2.18 -13.88
C VAL A 150 10.11 -2.92 -15.19
N GLY A 151 10.87 -4.01 -15.16
CA GLY A 151 11.13 -4.85 -16.34
C GLY A 151 9.84 -5.41 -16.96
N TYR A 152 8.91 -5.85 -16.12
CA TYR A 152 7.60 -6.33 -16.58
C TYR A 152 6.77 -5.23 -17.23
N VAL A 153 6.67 -4.06 -16.62
CA VAL A 153 5.92 -2.92 -17.17
C VAL A 153 6.49 -2.51 -18.53
N LEU A 154 7.81 -2.38 -18.64
CA LEU A 154 8.46 -2.05 -19.91
C LEU A 154 8.27 -3.15 -20.97
N PHE A 155 8.32 -4.41 -20.55
CA PHE A 155 8.10 -5.55 -21.45
C PHE A 155 6.65 -5.60 -21.95
N SER A 156 5.66 -5.40 -21.08
CA SER A 156 4.24 -5.39 -21.45
C SER A 156 3.90 -4.22 -22.39
N GLU A 157 4.50 -3.04 -22.17
CA GLU A 157 4.36 -1.93 -23.11
C GLU A 157 5.02 -2.22 -24.45
N TRP A 158 6.17 -2.87 -24.45
CA TRP A 158 6.88 -3.19 -25.70
C TRP A 158 6.20 -4.27 -26.52
N VAL A 159 5.56 -5.24 -25.87
CA VAL A 159 4.80 -6.33 -26.54
C VAL A 159 3.43 -5.81 -27.04
N GLY A 160 3.00 -4.61 -26.64
CA GLY A 160 1.75 -3.99 -27.13
C GLY A 160 0.50 -4.69 -26.57
N GLU A 161 0.57 -5.27 -25.37
CA GLU A 161 -0.63 -5.71 -24.66
C GLU A 161 -1.50 -4.50 -24.33
N THR A 162 -2.58 -4.35 -25.08
CA THR A 162 -3.59 -3.29 -24.88
C THR A 162 -4.15 -3.44 -23.47
N ARG A 163 -4.04 -2.39 -22.68
CA ARG A 163 -4.56 -2.37 -21.30
C ARG A 163 -6.06 -2.67 -21.32
N PRO A 164 -6.57 -3.54 -20.45
CA PRO A 164 -8.01 -3.84 -20.35
C PRO A 164 -8.89 -2.58 -20.19
N SER A 165 -8.32 -1.52 -19.61
CA SER A 165 -8.98 -0.21 -19.43
C SER A 165 -9.29 0.51 -20.75
N GLU A 166 -8.45 0.38 -21.77
CA GLU A 166 -8.73 1.00 -23.08
C GLU A 166 -9.83 0.25 -23.84
N GLU A 167 -9.90 -1.06 -23.66
CA GLU A 167 -10.95 -1.88 -24.26
C GLU A 167 -12.32 -1.61 -23.61
N ILE A 168 -12.37 -1.40 -22.29
CA ILE A 168 -13.58 -1.02 -21.55
C ILE A 168 -14.05 0.38 -21.97
N LEU A 169 -13.13 1.35 -22.03
CA LEU A 169 -13.44 2.72 -22.46
C LEU A 169 -13.87 2.78 -23.92
N ALA A 170 -13.25 1.99 -24.80
CA ALA A 170 -13.65 1.89 -26.21
C ALA A 170 -15.05 1.28 -26.34
N LYS A 171 -15.39 0.30 -25.53
CA LYS A 171 -16.69 -0.34 -25.50
C LYS A 171 -17.79 0.57 -24.94
N ASP A 172 -17.48 1.34 -23.89
CA ASP A 172 -18.40 2.34 -23.32
C ASP A 172 -18.68 3.48 -24.31
N ASN A 173 -17.66 3.97 -25.02
CA ASN A 173 -17.81 4.98 -26.04
C ASN A 173 -18.61 4.47 -27.25
N GLN A 174 -18.50 3.19 -27.61
CA GLN A 174 -19.31 2.58 -28.65
C GLN A 174 -20.77 2.41 -28.25
N LEU A 175 -21.04 2.11 -26.99
CA LEU A 175 -22.41 2.00 -26.49
C LEU A 175 -23.11 3.37 -26.42
N GLN A 176 -22.38 4.41 -26.00
CA GLN A 176 -22.89 5.79 -25.97
C GLN A 176 -23.11 6.42 -27.36
N ALA A 177 -22.40 5.95 -28.38
CA ALA A 177 -22.58 6.40 -29.76
C ALA A 177 -23.73 5.69 -30.50
N ALA A 178 -24.30 4.64 -29.89
CA ALA A 178 -25.39 3.84 -30.44
C ALA A 178 -26.78 4.21 -29.87
N GLU A 179 -26.84 5.08 -28.86
CA GLU A 179 -28.06 5.71 -28.32
C GLU A 179 -28.29 7.07 -28.96
#